data_fc35f2cec937efc8c5c5cace4527b91e
#
_entry.id   fc35f2cec937efc8c5c5cace4527b91e
#
_cell.length_a   1.000
_cell.length_b   1.000
_cell.length_c   1.000
_cell.angle_alpha   90.00
_cell.angle_beta   90.00
_cell.angle_gamma   90.00
#
_symmetry.space_group_name_H-M   'P 1'
#
loop_
_entity.id
_entity.type
_entity.pdbx_description
1 polymer ?
#
loop_
_entity_poly.entity_id
_entity_poly.type
_entity_poly.pdbx_seq_one_letter_code
_entity_poly.pdbx_strand_id
1 'polypeptide(L)'
;MRFIILALFLNSCISVGQLKNNENPVWEPPNNNYKNLKKAYFASGCFWCVEAVFESVKGVYEVYSGYSGGYLKNPTYYQIGTGKTGHAEAVEVLYNEEETGFGTLLQVFFGSHDPTTLNRQGPDRGEQYRSIAFYKNEQEKKLIQDYIKLLENNKVFDKKIVTQILPFEFFYYAEEYHQNYERL
;
A
#
# COMPACT_ATOMS: atom_id res chain seq x y z
N MET A 1 -33.49 -69.54 32.22
CA MET A 1 -32.69 -68.37 32.59
C MET A 1 -32.14 -67.77 31.31
N ARG A 2 -32.70 -66.61 30.84
CA ARG A 2 -32.21 -65.90 29.65
C ARG A 2 -31.44 -64.67 30.12
N PHE A 3 -30.13 -64.65 29.81
CA PHE A 3 -29.32 -63.50 30.07
C PHE A 3 -29.46 -62.48 28.90
N ILE A 4 -29.95 -61.28 29.20
CA ILE A 4 -30.01 -60.17 28.28
C ILE A 4 -28.71 -59.38 28.45
N ILE A 5 -27.88 -59.38 27.40
CA ILE A 5 -26.69 -58.53 27.35
C ILE A 5 -27.09 -57.16 26.81
N LEU A 6 -27.01 -56.14 27.67
CA LEU A 6 -27.27 -54.78 27.34
C LEU A 6 -25.96 -54.12 26.78
N ALA A 7 -25.90 -53.95 25.46
CA ALA A 7 -24.78 -53.23 24.82
C ALA A 7 -24.95 -51.73 24.97
N LEU A 8 -24.12 -51.11 25.80
CA LEU A 8 -23.98 -49.64 25.90
C LEU A 8 -23.14 -49.12 24.71
N PHE A 9 -23.80 -48.48 23.76
CA PHE A 9 -23.15 -47.68 22.76
C PHE A 9 -22.70 -46.36 23.36
N LEU A 10 -21.39 -46.20 23.62
CA LEU A 10 -20.77 -44.93 23.93
C LEU A 10 -20.62 -44.12 22.63
N ASN A 11 -21.52 -43.14 22.38
CA ASN A 11 -21.36 -42.14 21.38
C ASN A 11 -20.30 -41.14 21.86
N SER A 12 -19.03 -41.32 21.45
CA SER A 12 -18.01 -40.29 21.58
C SER A 12 -18.24 -39.25 20.50
N CYS A 13 -18.88 -38.13 20.83
CA CYS A 13 -18.86 -36.93 20.02
C CYS A 13 -17.41 -36.41 19.96
N ILE A 14 -16.73 -36.70 18.89
CA ILE A 14 -15.49 -35.99 18.54
C ILE A 14 -15.92 -34.61 18.09
N SER A 15 -15.79 -33.62 18.97
CA SER A 15 -15.87 -32.22 18.57
C SER A 15 -14.69 -31.92 17.66
N VAL A 16 -14.98 -31.81 16.36
CA VAL A 16 -14.02 -31.25 15.39
C VAL A 16 -13.80 -29.80 15.82
N GLY A 17 -12.69 -29.58 16.52
CA GLY A 17 -12.25 -28.23 16.85
C GLY A 17 -12.11 -27.46 15.54
N GLN A 18 -12.91 -26.41 15.38
CA GLN A 18 -12.71 -25.44 14.30
C GLN A 18 -11.28 -24.92 14.44
N LEU A 19 -10.43 -25.28 13.48
CA LEU A 19 -9.17 -24.57 13.25
C LEU A 19 -9.55 -23.11 13.00
N LYS A 20 -9.38 -22.27 14.01
CA LYS A 20 -9.39 -20.83 13.83
C LYS A 20 -8.27 -20.55 12.83
N ASN A 21 -8.63 -20.15 11.63
CA ASN A 21 -7.69 -19.53 10.72
C ASN A 21 -7.07 -18.37 11.49
N ASN A 22 -5.78 -18.49 11.82
CA ASN A 22 -4.97 -17.39 12.34
C ASN A 22 -4.66 -16.44 11.18
N GLU A 23 -5.68 -15.86 10.59
CA GLU A 23 -5.53 -14.68 9.77
C GLU A 23 -5.26 -13.54 10.77
N ASN A 24 -4.07 -12.95 10.70
CA ASN A 24 -3.82 -11.73 11.44
C ASN A 24 -4.92 -10.74 11.08
N PRO A 25 -5.57 -10.08 12.07
CA PRO A 25 -6.60 -9.11 11.75
C PRO A 25 -6.01 -8.06 10.81
N VAL A 26 -6.56 -7.98 9.60
CA VAL A 26 -6.21 -6.91 8.66
C VAL A 26 -6.68 -5.62 9.30
N TRP A 27 -5.75 -4.70 9.56
CA TRP A 27 -6.13 -3.39 10.05
C TRP A 27 -6.90 -2.65 8.95
N GLU A 28 -7.97 -1.98 9.34
CA GLU A 28 -8.72 -1.10 8.45
C GLU A 28 -8.80 0.30 9.08
N PRO A 29 -8.77 1.35 8.25
CA PRO A 29 -8.84 2.70 8.75
C PRO A 29 -10.17 2.96 9.44
N PRO A 30 -10.23 3.90 10.40
CA PRO A 30 -11.48 4.34 11.02
C PRO A 30 -12.49 4.75 9.95
N ASN A 31 -13.77 4.43 10.18
CA ASN A 31 -14.85 4.79 9.25
C ASN A 31 -15.13 6.30 9.31
N ASN A 32 -14.23 7.08 8.77
CA ASN A 32 -14.38 8.51 8.63
C ASN A 32 -15.19 8.83 7.35
N ASN A 33 -16.01 9.89 7.42
CA ASN A 33 -16.87 10.26 6.29
C ASN A 33 -16.08 11.00 5.20
N TYR A 34 -15.23 10.30 4.47
CA TYR A 34 -14.42 10.84 3.37
C TYR A 34 -15.12 10.77 1.99
N LYS A 35 -16.47 10.81 1.95
CA LYS A 35 -17.27 10.57 0.73
C LYS A 35 -16.94 11.48 -0.44
N ASN A 36 -16.40 12.67 -0.18
CA ASN A 36 -16.09 13.66 -1.22
C ASN A 36 -14.59 13.73 -1.55
N LEU A 37 -13.76 12.92 -0.90
CA LEU A 37 -12.33 12.90 -1.16
C LEU A 37 -11.99 11.94 -2.30
N LYS A 38 -11.03 12.34 -3.12
CA LYS A 38 -10.38 11.45 -4.09
C LYS A 38 -9.23 10.71 -3.45
N LYS A 39 -8.85 9.61 -4.07
CA LYS A 39 -7.73 8.77 -3.64
C LYS A 39 -6.66 8.73 -4.73
N ALA A 40 -5.40 8.83 -4.34
CA ALA A 40 -4.23 8.58 -5.17
C ALA A 40 -3.29 7.60 -4.47
N TYR A 41 -2.47 6.88 -5.23
CA TYR A 41 -1.59 5.83 -4.70
C TYR A 41 -0.18 6.00 -5.23
N PHE A 42 0.81 5.97 -4.32
CA PHE A 42 2.22 6.15 -4.66
C PHE A 42 3.10 5.22 -3.84
N ALA A 43 4.26 4.87 -4.40
CA ALA A 43 5.33 4.16 -3.70
C ALA A 43 6.66 4.83 -4.03
N SER A 44 7.44 5.22 -3.03
CA SER A 44 8.72 5.93 -3.23
C SER A 44 9.71 5.73 -2.07
N GLY A 45 9.89 4.48 -1.66
CA GLY A 45 10.76 4.12 -0.54
C GLY A 45 9.99 3.81 0.71
N CYS A 46 10.56 4.09 1.88
CA CYS A 46 9.93 3.86 3.18
C CYS A 46 8.61 4.62 3.31
N PHE A 47 7.51 3.90 3.49
CA PHE A 47 6.17 4.49 3.50
C PHE A 47 5.93 5.46 4.67
N TRP A 48 6.65 5.35 5.80
CA TRP A 48 6.56 6.33 6.89
C TRP A 48 6.97 7.74 6.44
N CYS A 49 8.11 7.84 5.72
CA CYS A 49 8.56 9.10 5.17
C CYS A 49 7.61 9.64 4.09
N VAL A 50 7.09 8.73 3.25
CA VAL A 50 6.16 9.10 2.16
C VAL A 50 4.83 9.60 2.73
N GLU A 51 4.30 8.94 3.77
CA GLU A 51 3.11 9.34 4.52
C GLU A 51 3.28 10.77 5.05
N ALA A 52 4.35 11.03 5.83
CA ALA A 52 4.63 12.34 6.40
C ALA A 52 4.75 13.46 5.33
N VAL A 53 5.37 13.16 4.20
CA VAL A 53 5.48 14.10 3.07
C VAL A 53 4.10 14.48 2.53
N PHE A 54 3.25 13.50 2.21
CA PHE A 54 1.93 13.79 1.65
C PHE A 54 0.98 14.44 2.66
N GLU A 55 1.08 14.10 3.93
CA GLU A 55 0.30 14.75 5.00
C GLU A 55 0.59 16.24 5.14
N SER A 56 1.80 16.68 4.76
CA SER A 56 2.16 18.11 4.79
C SER A 56 1.52 18.93 3.66
N VAL A 57 0.87 18.26 2.68
CA VAL A 57 0.32 18.92 1.48
C VAL A 57 -1.05 19.51 1.80
N LYS A 58 -1.23 20.79 1.55
CA LYS A 58 -2.55 21.43 1.67
C LYS A 58 -3.55 20.74 0.75
N GLY A 59 -4.73 20.41 1.28
CA GLY A 59 -5.79 19.71 0.53
C GLY A 59 -5.67 18.19 0.58
N VAL A 60 -4.62 17.63 1.20
CA VAL A 60 -4.56 16.24 1.65
C VAL A 60 -5.17 16.17 3.05
N TYR A 61 -6.07 15.23 3.26
CA TYR A 61 -6.83 15.09 4.50
C TYR A 61 -6.40 13.89 5.32
N GLU A 62 -5.93 12.85 4.65
CA GLU A 62 -5.44 11.65 5.32
C GLU A 62 -4.50 10.89 4.37
N VAL A 63 -3.52 10.21 4.95
CA VAL A 63 -2.62 9.31 4.22
C VAL A 63 -2.51 8.01 5.02
N TYR A 64 -2.63 6.90 4.33
CA TYR A 64 -2.49 5.58 4.94
C TYR A 64 -1.31 4.84 4.35
N SER A 65 -0.44 4.33 5.20
CA SER A 65 0.65 3.43 4.83
C SER A 65 0.11 2.04 4.51
N GLY A 66 0.68 1.37 3.50
CA GLY A 66 0.24 0.05 3.07
C GLY A 66 1.09 -0.55 1.96
N TYR A 67 0.51 -1.50 1.24
CA TYR A 67 1.19 -2.32 0.25
C TYR A 67 0.38 -2.40 -1.04
N SER A 68 1.04 -2.22 -2.19
CA SER A 68 0.39 -2.29 -3.50
C SER A 68 1.37 -2.74 -4.60
N GLY A 69 0.83 -3.13 -5.76
CA GLY A 69 1.60 -3.50 -6.95
C GLY A 69 2.19 -4.91 -6.94
N GLY A 70 1.81 -5.75 -5.98
CA GLY A 70 2.23 -7.16 -5.87
C GLY A 70 1.12 -8.16 -6.13
N TYR A 71 1.36 -9.41 -5.83
CA TYR A 71 0.43 -10.54 -6.10
C TYR A 71 -0.02 -11.29 -4.85
N LEU A 72 0.71 -11.16 -3.72
CA LEU A 72 0.34 -11.85 -2.48
C LEU A 72 -0.87 -11.15 -1.85
N LYS A 73 -1.93 -11.93 -1.55
CA LYS A 73 -3.11 -11.39 -0.86
C LYS A 73 -2.85 -11.22 0.63
N ASN A 74 -3.35 -10.12 1.19
CA ASN A 74 -3.24 -9.78 2.61
C ASN A 74 -1.81 -9.98 3.16
N PRO A 75 -0.79 -9.33 2.56
CA PRO A 75 0.58 -9.48 3.00
C PRO A 75 0.77 -8.85 4.38
N THR A 76 1.71 -9.39 5.16
CA THR A 76 2.20 -8.77 6.38
C THR A 76 3.50 -8.02 6.12
N TYR A 77 3.86 -7.06 6.98
CA TYR A 77 5.13 -6.33 6.89
C TYR A 77 6.35 -7.27 6.81
N TYR A 78 6.34 -8.33 7.62
CA TYR A 78 7.41 -9.33 7.57
C TYR A 78 7.54 -9.98 6.18
N GLN A 79 6.43 -10.31 5.55
CA GLN A 79 6.43 -10.91 4.20
C GLN A 79 6.92 -9.91 3.15
N ILE A 80 6.54 -8.63 3.27
CA ILE A 80 7.02 -7.55 2.40
C ILE A 80 8.55 -7.46 2.45
N GLY A 81 9.12 -7.47 3.66
CA GLY A 81 10.57 -7.43 3.89
C GLY A 81 11.35 -8.59 3.23
N THR A 82 10.68 -9.71 2.89
CA THR A 82 11.34 -10.82 2.16
C THR A 82 11.60 -10.52 0.68
N GLY A 83 10.97 -9.48 0.11
CA GLY A 83 11.02 -9.18 -1.33
C GLY A 83 10.31 -10.20 -2.23
N LYS A 84 9.49 -11.11 -1.66
CA LYS A 84 8.84 -12.22 -2.40
C LYS A 84 7.34 -12.04 -2.58
N THR A 85 6.79 -10.89 -2.25
CA THR A 85 5.35 -10.60 -2.36
C THR A 85 4.99 -9.88 -3.64
N GLY A 86 6.01 -9.29 -4.30
CA GLY A 86 5.85 -8.38 -5.43
C GLY A 86 5.31 -7.00 -5.04
N HIS A 87 4.91 -6.78 -3.79
CA HIS A 87 4.42 -5.48 -3.33
C HIS A 87 5.55 -4.49 -3.08
N ALA A 88 5.21 -3.21 -3.29
CA ALA A 88 5.98 -2.09 -2.74
C ALA A 88 5.30 -1.56 -1.47
N GLU A 89 6.10 -0.98 -0.58
CA GLU A 89 5.61 -0.06 0.43
C GLU A 89 4.99 1.14 -0.28
N ALA A 90 3.73 1.42 -0.01
CA ALA A 90 2.95 2.41 -0.73
C ALA A 90 2.08 3.21 0.23
N VAL A 91 1.56 4.32 -0.25
CA VAL A 91 0.59 5.13 0.48
C VAL A 91 -0.69 5.31 -0.32
N GLU A 92 -1.82 5.32 0.38
CA GLU A 92 -3.12 5.82 -0.09
C GLU A 92 -3.27 7.26 0.38
N VAL A 93 -3.39 8.20 -0.54
CA VAL A 93 -3.53 9.64 -0.27
C VAL A 93 -4.97 10.06 -0.51
N LEU A 94 -5.67 10.53 0.52
CA LEU A 94 -7.02 11.07 0.45
C LEU A 94 -6.96 12.60 0.33
N TYR A 95 -7.48 13.15 -0.76
CA TYR A 95 -7.35 14.57 -1.04
C TYR A 95 -8.64 15.20 -1.59
N ASN A 96 -8.82 16.49 -1.33
CA ASN A 96 -9.87 17.30 -1.92
C ASN A 96 -9.39 17.89 -3.26
N GLU A 97 -10.04 17.47 -4.35
CA GLU A 97 -9.66 17.92 -5.71
C GLU A 97 -9.86 19.42 -5.93
N GLU A 98 -10.73 20.07 -5.16
CA GLU A 98 -10.94 21.52 -5.24
C GLU A 98 -9.77 22.31 -4.61
N GLU A 99 -9.01 21.70 -3.69
CA GLU A 99 -7.87 22.31 -3.00
C GLU A 99 -6.53 21.90 -3.60
N THR A 100 -6.40 20.64 -4.01
CA THR A 100 -5.19 20.12 -4.66
C THR A 100 -5.55 19.08 -5.69
N GLY A 101 -4.94 19.14 -6.87
CA GLY A 101 -5.18 18.17 -7.95
C GLY A 101 -4.12 17.06 -7.98
N PHE A 102 -4.43 15.97 -8.71
CA PHE A 102 -3.51 14.87 -8.93
C PHE A 102 -2.14 15.32 -9.50
N GLY A 103 -2.12 16.35 -10.34
CA GLY A 103 -0.88 16.94 -10.87
C GLY A 103 0.01 17.53 -9.78
N THR A 104 -0.57 18.16 -8.75
CA THR A 104 0.20 18.67 -7.59
C THR A 104 0.77 17.51 -6.77
N LEU A 105 -0.01 16.43 -6.58
CA LEU A 105 0.48 15.23 -5.90
C LEU A 105 1.65 14.58 -6.65
N LEU A 106 1.62 14.59 -8.00
CA LEU A 106 2.76 14.13 -8.82
C LEU A 106 4.01 15.01 -8.61
N GLN A 107 3.84 16.33 -8.49
CA GLN A 107 4.97 17.23 -8.20
C GLN A 107 5.59 16.89 -6.84
N VAL A 108 4.78 16.70 -5.82
CA VAL A 108 5.24 16.28 -4.49
C VAL A 108 5.94 14.92 -4.55
N PHE A 109 5.33 13.94 -5.21
CA PHE A 109 5.89 12.61 -5.39
C PHE A 109 7.30 12.66 -6.00
N PHE A 110 7.46 13.28 -7.18
CA PHE A 110 8.76 13.36 -7.85
C PHE A 110 9.76 14.30 -7.17
N GLY A 111 9.29 15.26 -6.39
CA GLY A 111 10.13 16.19 -5.64
C GLY A 111 10.63 15.64 -4.29
N SER A 112 10.04 14.56 -3.80
CA SER A 112 10.34 14.02 -2.45
C SER A 112 11.27 12.80 -2.44
N HIS A 113 11.63 12.23 -3.60
CA HIS A 113 12.48 11.06 -3.68
C HIS A 113 13.38 11.07 -4.92
N ASP A 114 14.35 10.16 -4.99
CA ASP A 114 15.16 9.95 -6.19
C ASP A 114 14.50 8.90 -7.11
N PRO A 115 13.81 9.32 -8.18
CA PRO A 115 13.11 8.41 -9.09
C PRO A 115 14.04 7.67 -10.06
N THR A 116 15.36 7.82 -9.92
CA THR A 116 16.36 7.23 -10.82
C THR A 116 17.02 5.97 -10.24
N THR A 117 16.71 5.61 -9.00
CA THR A 117 17.30 4.44 -8.34
C THR A 117 16.37 3.24 -8.40
N LEU A 118 16.79 2.18 -9.08
CA LEU A 118 16.02 0.94 -9.18
C LEU A 118 16.02 0.19 -7.84
N ASN A 119 14.83 -0.19 -7.37
CA ASN A 119 14.63 -0.98 -6.14
C ASN A 119 15.41 -0.43 -4.93
N ARG A 120 15.45 0.89 -4.80
CA ARG A 120 16.18 1.56 -3.74
C ARG A 120 15.68 2.97 -3.53
N GLN A 121 15.65 3.44 -2.28
CA GLN A 121 15.51 4.85 -1.94
C GLN A 121 16.40 5.19 -0.73
N GLY A 122 17.33 6.13 -0.93
CA GLY A 122 18.31 6.48 0.10
C GLY A 122 19.09 5.25 0.60
N PRO A 123 19.07 4.93 1.91
CA PRO A 123 19.71 3.75 2.49
C PRO A 123 18.94 2.45 2.22
N ASP A 124 17.62 2.53 2.00
CA ASP A 124 16.72 1.38 1.89
C ASP A 124 16.90 0.66 0.55
N ARG A 125 17.07 -0.67 0.59
CA ARG A 125 17.32 -1.51 -0.57
C ARG A 125 16.33 -2.67 -0.60
N GLY A 126 15.76 -2.94 -1.78
CA GLY A 126 14.82 -4.02 -2.03
C GLY A 126 13.69 -3.59 -2.94
N GLU A 127 13.00 -4.56 -3.54
CA GLU A 127 11.86 -4.30 -4.44
C GLU A 127 10.72 -3.55 -3.76
N GLN A 128 10.57 -3.73 -2.46
CA GLN A 128 9.56 -3.04 -1.67
C GLN A 128 9.75 -1.51 -1.62
N TYR A 129 10.96 -1.01 -1.89
CA TYR A 129 11.29 0.43 -1.88
C TYR A 129 11.36 1.06 -3.27
N ARG A 130 10.83 0.36 -4.29
CA ARG A 130 10.85 0.88 -5.66
C ARG A 130 9.86 2.03 -5.86
N SER A 131 10.13 2.86 -6.85
CA SER A 131 9.31 4.00 -7.22
C SER A 131 8.16 3.56 -8.13
N ILE A 132 6.90 3.85 -7.74
CA ILE A 132 5.69 3.58 -8.53
C ILE A 132 4.72 4.73 -8.41
N ALA A 133 4.22 5.22 -9.55
CA ALA A 133 3.01 6.04 -9.62
C ALA A 133 1.86 5.19 -10.16
N PHE A 134 0.83 4.97 -9.36
CA PHE A 134 -0.34 4.21 -9.77
C PHE A 134 -1.37 5.12 -10.44
N TYR A 135 -2.08 4.60 -11.44
CA TYR A 135 -3.16 5.29 -12.12
C TYR A 135 -4.47 4.50 -12.05
N LYS A 136 -5.59 5.19 -11.97
CA LYS A 136 -6.95 4.60 -11.93
C LYS A 136 -7.68 4.76 -13.26
N ASN A 137 -7.19 5.62 -14.14
CA ASN A 137 -7.78 5.92 -15.44
C ASN A 137 -6.72 6.44 -16.42
N GLU A 138 -7.07 6.50 -17.71
CA GLU A 138 -6.15 6.92 -18.76
C GLU A 138 -5.73 8.40 -18.63
N GLN A 139 -6.54 9.25 -18.00
CA GLN A 139 -6.18 10.65 -17.77
C GLN A 139 -5.05 10.75 -16.74
N GLU A 140 -5.14 10.03 -15.61
CA GLU A 140 -4.06 9.97 -14.62
C GLU A 140 -2.79 9.37 -15.22
N LYS A 141 -2.91 8.28 -16.00
CA LYS A 141 -1.77 7.67 -16.70
C LYS A 141 -1.07 8.65 -17.62
N LYS A 142 -1.85 9.39 -18.41
CA LYS A 142 -1.29 10.40 -19.30
C LYS A 142 -0.58 11.51 -18.53
N LEU A 143 -1.15 11.98 -17.43
CA LEU A 143 -0.53 12.99 -16.57
C LEU A 143 0.82 12.52 -16.03
N ILE A 144 0.91 11.27 -15.54
CA ILE A 144 2.17 10.70 -15.06
C ILE A 144 3.21 10.65 -16.20
N GLN A 145 2.81 10.15 -17.36
CA GLN A 145 3.71 10.05 -18.52
C GLN A 145 4.23 11.41 -19.00
N ASP A 146 3.33 12.38 -19.09
CA ASP A 146 3.67 13.73 -19.52
C ASP A 146 4.58 14.43 -18.50
N TYR A 147 4.34 14.20 -17.20
CA TYR A 147 5.18 14.76 -16.15
C TYR A 147 6.59 14.16 -16.15
N ILE A 148 6.72 12.84 -16.32
CA ILE A 148 8.04 12.19 -16.48
C ILE A 148 8.77 12.78 -17.69
N LYS A 149 8.13 12.91 -18.86
CA LYS A 149 8.73 13.53 -20.04
C LYS A 149 9.17 14.98 -19.79
N LEU A 150 8.37 15.74 -19.03
CA LEU A 150 8.73 17.10 -18.64
C LEU A 150 10.01 17.13 -17.82
N LEU A 151 10.13 16.25 -16.82
CA LEU A 151 11.33 16.15 -15.97
C LEU A 151 12.57 15.73 -16.80
N GLU A 152 12.42 14.74 -17.67
CA GLU A 152 13.50 14.24 -18.54
C GLU A 152 13.95 15.31 -19.55
N ASN A 153 13.02 16.00 -20.22
CA ASN A 153 13.32 17.06 -21.18
C ASN A 153 14.04 18.26 -20.55
N ASN A 154 13.70 18.57 -19.30
CA ASN A 154 14.34 19.64 -18.54
C ASN A 154 15.61 19.18 -17.80
N LYS A 155 15.99 17.89 -17.93
CA LYS A 155 17.18 17.30 -17.29
C LYS A 155 17.20 17.56 -15.78
N VAL A 156 16.03 17.40 -15.13
CA VAL A 156 15.89 17.60 -13.67
C VAL A 156 16.72 16.57 -12.90
N PHE A 157 16.88 15.38 -13.45
CA PHE A 157 17.72 14.31 -12.91
C PHE A 157 18.83 13.97 -13.90
N ASP A 158 20.02 13.63 -13.39
CA ASP A 158 21.18 13.23 -14.22
C ASP A 158 21.03 11.85 -14.86
N LYS A 159 20.13 11.03 -14.30
CA LYS A 159 19.88 9.65 -14.75
C LYS A 159 18.45 9.50 -15.22
N LYS A 160 18.21 8.44 -16.00
CA LYS A 160 16.87 8.09 -16.46
C LYS A 160 15.94 7.80 -15.26
N ILE A 161 14.71 8.30 -15.33
CA ILE A 161 13.65 7.97 -14.38
C ILE A 161 13.27 6.51 -14.56
N VAL A 162 13.24 5.74 -13.46
CA VAL A 162 12.88 4.33 -13.42
C VAL A 162 11.55 4.07 -12.70
N THR A 163 10.83 5.14 -12.38
CA THR A 163 9.48 5.05 -11.80
C THR A 163 8.57 4.19 -12.67
N GLN A 164 7.96 3.18 -12.10
CA GLN A 164 6.95 2.36 -12.76
C GLN A 164 5.63 3.11 -12.85
N ILE A 165 4.92 2.96 -13.96
CA ILE A 165 3.55 3.48 -14.16
C ILE A 165 2.64 2.27 -14.22
N LEU A 166 1.92 1.98 -13.14
CA LEU A 166 1.10 0.77 -13.02
C LEU A 166 -0.38 1.12 -12.85
N PRO A 167 -1.30 0.28 -13.41
CA PRO A 167 -2.71 0.41 -13.05
C PRO A 167 -2.88 0.12 -11.56
N PHE A 168 -3.73 0.90 -10.91
CA PHE A 168 -4.14 0.60 -9.54
C PHE A 168 -5.15 -0.55 -9.55
N GLU A 169 -4.84 -1.61 -8.84
CA GLU A 169 -5.73 -2.77 -8.70
C GLU A 169 -6.29 -2.86 -7.28
N PHE A 170 -5.42 -2.90 -6.27
CA PHE A 170 -5.79 -3.00 -4.86
C PHE A 170 -4.69 -2.44 -3.95
N PHE A 171 -5.10 -2.12 -2.73
CA PHE A 171 -4.24 -1.62 -1.66
C PHE A 171 -4.54 -2.42 -0.39
N TYR A 172 -3.50 -2.93 0.25
CA TYR A 172 -3.57 -3.56 1.56
C TYR A 172 -3.02 -2.59 2.59
N TYR A 173 -3.84 -2.23 3.56
CA TYR A 173 -3.38 -1.37 4.65
C TYR A 173 -2.30 -2.07 5.46
N ALA A 174 -1.24 -1.35 5.81
CA ALA A 174 -0.25 -1.83 6.76
C ALA A 174 -0.84 -1.88 8.16
N GLU A 175 -0.20 -2.64 9.04
CA GLU A 175 -0.61 -2.82 10.42
C GLU A 175 -0.68 -1.47 11.17
N GLU A 176 -1.53 -1.36 12.17
CA GLU A 176 -1.83 -0.11 12.88
C GLU A 176 -0.58 0.63 13.37
N TYR A 177 0.43 -0.11 13.84
CA TYR A 177 1.68 0.47 14.34
C TYR A 177 2.56 1.12 13.27
N HIS A 178 2.20 1.01 11.99
CA HIS A 178 2.86 1.71 10.89
C HIS A 178 2.17 3.02 10.51
N GLN A 179 0.95 3.26 10.97
CA GLN A 179 0.20 4.46 10.64
C GLN A 179 0.66 5.63 11.48
N ASN A 180 0.79 6.81 10.88
CA ASN A 180 1.21 8.05 11.56
C ASN A 180 2.56 7.92 12.30
N TYR A 181 3.48 7.11 11.79
CA TYR A 181 4.72 6.76 12.48
C TYR A 181 5.60 7.98 12.79
N GLU A 182 5.71 8.92 11.89
CA GLU A 182 6.51 10.15 12.08
C GLU A 182 5.81 11.22 12.96
N ARG A 183 4.55 10.98 13.35
CA ARG A 183 3.81 11.87 14.27
C ARG A 183 3.94 11.44 15.74
N LEU A 184 4.48 10.24 16.00
CA LEU A 184 4.66 9.68 17.34
C LEU A 184 6.01 10.06 17.92
#